data_3b6b65495df3ffa0d94439b2406fdb9c
#
_entry.id   3b6b65495df3ffa0d94439b2406fdb9c
#
_cell.length_a   1.000
_cell.length_b   1.000
_cell.length_c   1.000
_cell.angle_alpha   90.00
_cell.angle_beta   90.00
_cell.angle_gamma   90.00
#
_symmetry.space_group_name_H-M   'P 1'
#
loop_
_entity.id
_entity.type
_entity.pdbx_description
1 polymer ?
#
loop_
_entity_poly.entity_id
_entity_poly.type
_entity_poly.pdbx_seq_one_letter_code
_entity_poly.pdbx_strand_id
1 'polypeptide(L)'
;MKLVLLCNENYCTFATRYRIIFLIDMFSLFRKEVAYFFTSSVGYVVIAFFMLFNSLFLWVLSGDYNIIESGFASLHPFFILSAWLFVFLIPALTMRSISEERRIGMLPLLFTRPISLWKIVLAKYLAVIFLLIILLLFSGVYIYILWNLGKPIGNIDIATTAGSYVALFLLGSTFASVGMIASAVSKNQIIAFILATFLNFLFFFGIDELISIIVGDIFLLFGFKAYFEDISRGVIDTRNVVYFLCIIFFLLYLTQLSLQIEKK
;
A
#
# COMPACT_ATOMS: atom_id res chain seq x y z
N MET A 1 32.16 -32.19 29.46
CA MET A 1 31.66 -30.79 29.56
C MET A 1 32.07 -29.88 28.41
N LYS A 2 33.13 -30.21 27.59
CA LYS A 2 33.54 -29.42 26.40
C LYS A 2 32.79 -29.75 25.10
N LEU A 3 32.16 -30.93 24.98
CA LEU A 3 31.44 -31.33 23.75
C LEU A 3 30.04 -30.66 23.61
N VAL A 4 29.41 -30.25 24.71
CA VAL A 4 28.06 -29.59 24.71
C VAL A 4 28.16 -28.13 24.26
N LEU A 5 29.29 -27.46 24.53
CA LEU A 5 29.51 -26.07 24.12
C LEU A 5 29.82 -25.92 22.63
N LEU A 6 30.46 -26.92 22.01
CA LEU A 6 30.79 -26.92 20.57
C LEU A 6 29.52 -27.13 19.68
N CYS A 7 28.52 -27.83 20.20
CA CYS A 7 27.25 -28.01 19.47
C CYS A 7 26.42 -26.73 19.39
N ASN A 8 26.56 -25.83 20.36
CA ASN A 8 25.78 -24.58 20.43
C ASN A 8 26.31 -23.48 19.50
N GLU A 9 27.61 -23.41 19.27
CA GLU A 9 28.22 -22.44 18.36
C GLU A 9 27.91 -22.73 16.88
N ASN A 10 27.89 -24.00 16.48
CA ASN A 10 27.61 -24.39 15.09
C ASN A 10 26.14 -24.16 14.73
N TYR A 11 25.18 -24.32 15.64
CA TYR A 11 23.79 -24.00 15.39
C TYR A 11 23.56 -22.49 15.33
N CYS A 12 24.23 -21.70 16.15
CA CYS A 12 24.15 -20.23 16.11
C CYS A 12 24.76 -19.65 14.83
N THR A 13 25.90 -20.15 14.37
CA THR A 13 26.53 -19.72 13.11
C THR A 13 25.72 -20.18 11.89
N PHE A 14 25.10 -21.36 11.94
CA PHE A 14 24.25 -21.86 10.87
C PHE A 14 22.96 -21.04 10.76
N ALA A 15 22.30 -20.75 11.86
CA ALA A 15 21.08 -19.93 11.89
C ALA A 15 21.35 -18.48 11.45
N THR A 16 22.49 -17.89 11.85
CA THR A 16 22.89 -16.55 11.40
C THR A 16 23.25 -16.54 9.91
N ARG A 17 23.93 -17.57 9.41
CA ARG A 17 24.27 -17.70 7.99
C ARG A 17 23.02 -17.87 7.11
N TYR A 18 22.05 -18.67 7.54
CA TYR A 18 20.76 -18.79 6.86
C TYR A 18 19.96 -17.46 6.87
N ARG A 19 20.00 -16.73 7.98
CA ARG A 19 19.34 -15.41 8.09
C ARG A 19 19.98 -14.39 7.16
N ILE A 20 21.29 -14.38 7.03
CA ILE A 20 22.01 -13.47 6.14
C ILE A 20 21.71 -13.81 4.67
N ILE A 21 21.76 -15.07 4.27
CA ILE A 21 21.40 -15.52 2.91
C ILE A 21 19.91 -15.21 2.63
N PHE A 22 19.04 -15.40 3.62
CA PHE A 22 17.63 -15.05 3.53
C PHE A 22 17.42 -13.58 3.19
N LEU A 23 18.12 -12.67 3.88
CA LEU A 23 18.00 -11.23 3.68
C LEU A 23 18.63 -10.78 2.35
N ILE A 24 19.75 -11.35 1.95
CA ILE A 24 20.43 -11.01 0.69
C ILE A 24 19.53 -11.35 -0.51
N ASP A 25 18.91 -12.52 -0.52
CA ASP A 25 17.99 -12.92 -1.60
C ASP A 25 16.76 -12.04 -1.69
N MET A 26 16.15 -11.71 -0.54
CA MET A 26 14.97 -10.84 -0.48
C MET A 26 15.32 -9.42 -0.91
N PHE A 27 16.46 -8.89 -0.46
CA PHE A 27 16.89 -7.54 -0.79
C PHE A 27 17.26 -7.40 -2.28
N SER A 28 17.89 -8.42 -2.87
CA SER A 28 18.22 -8.41 -4.30
C SER A 28 16.95 -8.43 -5.18
N LEU A 29 15.92 -9.21 -4.77
CA LEU A 29 14.61 -9.21 -5.42
C LEU A 29 13.91 -7.84 -5.27
N PHE A 30 13.87 -7.29 -4.07
CA PHE A 30 13.31 -5.97 -3.80
C PHE A 30 13.97 -4.90 -4.67
N ARG A 31 15.31 -4.86 -4.70
CA ARG A 31 16.06 -3.90 -5.53
C ARG A 31 15.73 -4.04 -7.02
N LYS A 32 15.58 -5.27 -7.51
CA LYS A 32 15.15 -5.53 -8.89
C LYS A 32 13.77 -4.94 -9.16
N GLU A 33 12.79 -5.16 -8.29
CA GLU A 33 11.42 -4.66 -8.46
C GLU A 33 11.37 -3.13 -8.38
N VAL A 34 12.07 -2.52 -7.43
CA VAL A 34 12.18 -1.05 -7.34
C VAL A 34 12.84 -0.48 -8.61
N ALA A 35 13.94 -1.07 -9.06
CA ALA A 35 14.61 -0.66 -10.29
C ALA A 35 13.67 -0.76 -11.50
N TYR A 36 12.84 -1.78 -11.57
CA TYR A 36 11.84 -1.96 -12.63
C TYR A 36 10.83 -0.79 -12.69
N PHE A 37 10.32 -0.31 -11.54
CA PHE A 37 9.40 0.84 -11.51
C PHE A 37 10.03 2.11 -12.06
N PHE A 38 11.32 2.34 -11.82
CA PHE A 38 12.01 3.56 -12.26
C PHE A 38 12.61 3.43 -13.67
N THR A 39 13.00 2.25 -14.10
CA THR A 39 13.48 2.03 -15.48
C THR A 39 12.34 1.99 -16.49
N SER A 40 11.16 1.48 -16.11
CA SER A 40 9.97 1.40 -16.98
C SER A 40 9.15 2.70 -17.06
N SER A 41 9.62 3.80 -16.51
CA SER A 41 8.90 5.09 -16.42
C SER A 41 7.56 5.05 -15.66
N VAL A 42 7.05 3.88 -15.26
CA VAL A 42 5.74 3.75 -14.58
C VAL A 42 5.73 4.49 -13.26
N GLY A 43 6.80 4.40 -12.47
CA GLY A 43 6.91 5.10 -11.20
C GLY A 43 6.81 6.61 -11.35
N TYR A 44 7.49 7.19 -12.35
CA TYR A 44 7.44 8.63 -12.61
C TYR A 44 6.06 9.09 -13.05
N VAL A 45 5.42 8.34 -13.95
CA VAL A 45 4.07 8.65 -14.45
C VAL A 45 3.06 8.64 -13.30
N VAL A 46 3.13 7.65 -12.41
CA VAL A 46 2.21 7.55 -11.26
C VAL A 46 2.41 8.71 -10.29
N ILE A 47 3.66 9.05 -9.95
CA ILE A 47 3.96 10.18 -9.06
C ILE A 47 3.48 11.49 -9.70
N ALA A 48 3.81 11.71 -10.98
CA ALA A 48 3.40 12.92 -11.70
C ALA A 48 1.88 13.04 -11.79
N PHE A 49 1.19 11.97 -12.12
CA PHE A 49 -0.28 11.95 -12.20
C PHE A 49 -0.91 12.25 -10.83
N PHE A 50 -0.41 11.62 -9.76
CA PHE A 50 -0.90 11.84 -8.41
C PHE A 50 -0.74 13.31 -7.97
N MET A 51 0.46 13.88 -8.19
CA MET A 51 0.74 15.27 -7.84
C MET A 51 -0.07 16.24 -8.68
N LEU A 52 -0.14 16.01 -10.00
CA LEU A 52 -0.89 16.87 -10.92
C LEU A 52 -2.38 16.87 -10.59
N PHE A 53 -2.97 15.70 -10.38
CA PHE A 53 -4.40 15.56 -10.09
C PHE A 53 -4.76 16.24 -8.77
N ASN A 54 -4.00 15.98 -7.69
CA ASN A 54 -4.23 16.65 -6.42
C ASN A 54 -4.05 18.16 -6.53
N SER A 55 -2.99 18.65 -7.23
CA SER A 55 -2.78 20.09 -7.42
C SER A 55 -3.94 20.76 -8.15
N LEU A 56 -4.47 20.09 -9.16
CA LEU A 56 -5.55 20.63 -9.98
C LEU A 56 -6.85 20.80 -9.16
N PHE A 57 -7.20 19.80 -8.35
CA PHE A 57 -8.41 19.87 -7.53
C PHE A 57 -8.27 20.78 -6.30
N LEU A 58 -7.08 20.82 -5.69
CA LEU A 58 -6.86 21.62 -4.47
C LEU A 58 -6.71 23.12 -4.75
N TRP A 59 -6.18 23.51 -5.94
CA TRP A 59 -5.78 24.88 -6.20
C TRP A 59 -6.45 25.52 -7.42
N VAL A 60 -6.90 24.75 -8.40
CA VAL A 60 -7.35 25.29 -9.70
C VAL A 60 -8.86 25.14 -9.88
N LEU A 61 -9.40 23.96 -9.63
CA LEU A 61 -10.82 23.69 -9.83
C LEU A 61 -11.65 24.25 -8.68
N SER A 62 -12.65 25.05 -8.99
CA SER A 62 -13.65 25.53 -8.03
C SER A 62 -14.52 24.38 -7.54
N GLY A 63 -14.77 24.31 -6.24
CA GLY A 63 -15.62 23.30 -5.62
C GLY A 63 -15.18 22.92 -4.19
N ASP A 64 -15.83 21.92 -3.63
CA ASP A 64 -15.70 21.51 -2.22
C ASP A 64 -14.28 21.08 -1.81
N TYR A 65 -13.43 20.72 -2.77
CA TYR A 65 -12.04 20.32 -2.53
C TYR A 65 -11.04 21.48 -2.66
N ASN A 66 -11.48 22.68 -3.08
CA ASN A 66 -10.60 23.84 -3.24
C ASN A 66 -10.28 24.46 -1.88
N ILE A 67 -9.00 24.43 -1.49
CA ILE A 67 -8.54 24.98 -0.21
C ILE A 67 -8.64 26.51 -0.18
N ILE A 68 -8.45 27.19 -1.32
CA ILE A 68 -8.50 28.64 -1.39
C ILE A 68 -9.93 29.14 -1.20
N GLU A 69 -10.89 28.50 -1.82
CA GLU A 69 -12.31 28.88 -1.72
C GLU A 69 -12.93 28.53 -0.36
N SER A 70 -12.49 27.42 0.25
CA SER A 70 -12.95 27.02 1.59
C SER A 70 -12.57 28.02 2.68
N GLY A 71 -11.49 28.78 2.50
CA GLY A 71 -10.98 29.73 3.48
C GLY A 71 -10.39 29.11 4.75
N PHE A 72 -10.33 27.79 4.83
CA PHE A 72 -9.78 27.06 5.97
C PHE A 72 -8.40 26.47 5.62
N ALA A 73 -7.40 26.64 6.49
CA ALA A 73 -6.07 26.04 6.34
C ALA A 73 -6.10 24.55 6.77
N SER A 74 -6.85 23.73 6.02
CA SER A 74 -7.01 22.31 6.29
C SER A 74 -6.60 21.46 5.09
N LEU A 75 -5.83 20.39 5.31
CA LEU A 75 -5.46 19.38 4.29
C LEU A 75 -6.50 18.26 4.15
N HIS A 76 -7.62 18.33 4.86
CA HIS A 76 -8.65 17.29 4.80
C HIS A 76 -9.11 16.96 3.36
N PRO A 77 -9.37 17.93 2.48
CA PRO A 77 -9.70 17.66 1.08
C PRO A 77 -8.65 16.85 0.34
N PHE A 78 -7.35 17.11 0.60
CA PHE A 78 -6.24 16.36 0.02
C PHE A 78 -6.30 14.87 0.40
N PHE A 79 -6.56 14.56 1.67
CA PHE A 79 -6.59 13.17 2.15
C PHE A 79 -7.75 12.39 1.56
N ILE A 80 -8.94 12.98 1.47
CA ILE A 80 -10.11 12.35 0.82
C ILE A 80 -9.81 12.09 -0.65
N LEU A 81 -9.30 13.08 -1.37
CA LEU A 81 -9.00 12.99 -2.79
C LEU A 81 -7.90 11.96 -3.06
N SER A 82 -6.88 11.90 -2.20
CA SER A 82 -5.82 10.91 -2.28
C SER A 82 -6.31 9.50 -2.02
N ALA A 83 -7.23 9.30 -1.09
CA ALA A 83 -7.86 7.99 -0.85
C ALA A 83 -8.62 7.50 -2.10
N TRP A 84 -9.39 8.39 -2.77
CA TRP A 84 -10.05 8.08 -4.04
C TRP A 84 -9.05 7.71 -5.14
N LEU A 85 -7.98 8.48 -5.27
CA LEU A 85 -6.95 8.20 -6.26
C LEU A 85 -6.26 6.86 -6.02
N PHE A 86 -6.04 6.48 -4.78
CA PHE A 86 -5.41 5.22 -4.42
C PHE A 86 -6.22 4.00 -4.84
N VAL A 87 -7.54 4.10 -4.90
CA VAL A 87 -8.42 3.03 -5.41
C VAL A 87 -8.02 2.61 -6.84
N PHE A 88 -7.52 3.56 -7.65
CA PHE A 88 -7.11 3.33 -9.05
C PHE A 88 -5.60 3.19 -9.22
N LEU A 89 -4.82 4.08 -8.59
CA LEU A 89 -3.37 4.15 -8.78
C LEU A 89 -2.64 2.93 -8.21
N ILE A 90 -3.06 2.44 -7.05
CA ILE A 90 -2.39 1.30 -6.42
C ILE A 90 -2.65 0.01 -7.20
N PRO A 91 -3.87 -0.32 -7.66
CA PRO A 91 -4.08 -1.40 -8.62
C PRO A 91 -3.25 -1.29 -9.89
N ALA A 92 -3.09 -0.09 -10.44
CA ALA A 92 -2.25 0.12 -11.62
C ALA A 92 -0.76 -0.22 -11.39
N LEU A 93 -0.26 0.01 -10.17
CA LEU A 93 1.09 -0.39 -9.76
C LEU A 93 1.23 -1.90 -9.54
N THR A 94 0.22 -2.52 -8.92
CA THR A 94 0.27 -3.93 -8.50
C THR A 94 -0.15 -4.90 -9.59
N MET A 95 -0.91 -4.46 -10.61
CA MET A 95 -1.45 -5.33 -11.66
C MET A 95 -0.37 -6.15 -12.37
N ARG A 96 0.85 -5.59 -12.55
CA ARG A 96 1.97 -6.23 -13.26
C ARG A 96 2.80 -7.15 -12.36
N SER A 97 2.65 -7.04 -11.06
CA SER A 97 3.54 -7.65 -10.09
C SER A 97 3.73 -9.17 -10.27
N ILE A 98 2.65 -9.90 -10.47
CA ILE A 98 2.64 -11.37 -10.65
C ILE A 98 2.08 -11.77 -12.02
N SER A 99 1.02 -11.10 -12.48
CA SER A 99 0.33 -11.46 -13.72
C SER A 99 1.22 -11.31 -14.97
N GLU A 100 2.18 -10.36 -14.99
CA GLU A 100 3.12 -10.20 -16.09
C GLU A 100 4.14 -11.34 -16.13
N GLU A 101 4.71 -11.73 -15.00
CA GLU A 101 5.64 -12.87 -14.90
C GLU A 101 4.96 -14.18 -15.33
N ARG A 102 3.69 -14.33 -14.99
CA ARG A 102 2.87 -15.45 -15.45
C ARG A 102 2.67 -15.42 -16.97
N ARG A 103 2.32 -14.26 -17.54
CA ARG A 103 2.07 -14.11 -18.99
C ARG A 103 3.31 -14.39 -19.82
N ILE A 104 4.49 -13.99 -19.34
CA ILE A 104 5.77 -14.17 -20.03
C ILE A 104 6.34 -15.58 -19.81
N GLY A 105 5.75 -16.39 -18.91
CA GLY A 105 6.24 -17.73 -18.58
C GLY A 105 7.49 -17.72 -17.67
N MET A 106 7.78 -16.61 -17.00
CA MET A 106 8.92 -16.51 -16.08
C MET A 106 8.63 -17.11 -14.69
N LEU A 107 7.36 -17.33 -14.36
CA LEU A 107 6.95 -17.86 -13.06
C LEU A 107 7.50 -19.27 -12.78
N PRO A 108 7.49 -20.24 -13.73
CA PRO A 108 8.13 -21.53 -13.55
C PRO A 108 9.65 -21.44 -13.30
N LEU A 109 10.34 -20.52 -13.99
CA LEU A 109 11.78 -20.27 -13.77
C LEU A 109 12.06 -19.70 -12.37
N LEU A 110 11.12 -18.92 -11.83
CA LEU A 110 11.23 -18.40 -10.45
C LEU A 110 11.07 -19.53 -9.42
N PHE A 111 10.23 -20.52 -9.70
CA PHE A 111 9.99 -21.67 -8.83
C PHE A 111 11.15 -22.68 -8.80
N THR A 112 12.02 -22.69 -9.82
CA THR A 112 13.25 -23.55 -9.83
C THR A 112 14.34 -23.01 -8.92
N ARG A 113 14.30 -21.72 -8.55
CA ARG A 113 15.26 -21.16 -7.60
C ARG A 113 14.93 -21.60 -6.18
N PRO A 114 15.93 -21.82 -5.31
CA PRO A 114 15.72 -22.21 -3.92
C PRO A 114 15.28 -21.02 -3.05
N ILE A 115 14.26 -20.27 -3.51
CA ILE A 115 13.72 -19.09 -2.83
C ILE A 115 12.31 -19.43 -2.33
N SER A 116 12.00 -19.12 -1.07
CA SER A 116 10.66 -19.32 -0.53
C SER A 116 9.65 -18.37 -1.18
N LEU A 117 8.43 -18.84 -1.43
CA LEU A 117 7.35 -18.03 -2.02
C LEU A 117 7.04 -16.78 -1.20
N TRP A 118 7.13 -16.86 0.12
CA TRP A 118 7.00 -15.70 1.01
C TRP A 118 7.98 -14.57 0.68
N LYS A 119 9.25 -14.88 0.39
CA LYS A 119 10.25 -13.88 0.02
C LYS A 119 9.86 -13.15 -1.25
N ILE A 120 9.33 -13.89 -2.21
CA ILE A 120 8.90 -13.33 -3.50
C ILE A 120 7.74 -12.37 -3.30
N VAL A 121 6.69 -12.80 -2.58
CA VAL A 121 5.51 -11.97 -2.30
C VAL A 121 5.89 -10.72 -1.51
N LEU A 122 6.67 -10.89 -0.43
CA LEU A 122 7.11 -9.76 0.40
C LEU A 122 8.00 -8.78 -0.35
N ALA A 123 8.96 -9.25 -1.17
CA ALA A 123 9.83 -8.38 -1.94
C ALA A 123 9.03 -7.51 -2.91
N LYS A 124 8.06 -8.09 -3.61
CA LYS A 124 7.17 -7.38 -4.53
C LYS A 124 6.25 -6.38 -3.81
N TYR A 125 5.65 -6.81 -2.71
CA TYR A 125 4.81 -5.95 -1.89
C TYR A 125 5.60 -4.75 -1.33
N LEU A 126 6.79 -5.00 -0.76
CA LEU A 126 7.64 -3.93 -0.24
C LEU A 126 8.10 -2.94 -1.32
N ALA A 127 8.29 -3.39 -2.57
CA ALA A 127 8.62 -2.49 -3.66
C ALA A 127 7.46 -1.51 -3.98
N VAL A 128 6.21 -1.98 -3.92
CA VAL A 128 5.03 -1.11 -4.06
C VAL A 128 4.92 -0.15 -2.86
N ILE A 129 5.12 -0.65 -1.63
CA ILE A 129 5.13 0.19 -0.42
C ILE A 129 6.22 1.26 -0.47
N PHE A 130 7.40 0.94 -0.97
CA PHE A 130 8.48 1.90 -1.14
C PHE A 130 8.09 3.04 -2.09
N LEU A 131 7.42 2.72 -3.19
CA LEU A 131 6.90 3.71 -4.13
C LEU A 131 5.78 4.55 -3.51
N LEU A 132 4.90 3.94 -2.71
CA LEU A 132 3.88 4.63 -1.93
C LEU A 132 4.50 5.65 -0.95
N ILE A 133 5.56 5.26 -0.24
CA ILE A 133 6.29 6.16 0.67
C ILE A 133 6.85 7.35 -0.11
N ILE A 134 7.48 7.12 -1.25
CA ILE A 134 8.02 8.19 -2.10
C ILE A 134 6.89 9.15 -2.52
N LEU A 135 5.75 8.62 -2.93
CA LEU A 135 4.58 9.39 -3.34
C LEU A 135 4.06 10.27 -2.21
N LEU A 136 3.96 9.73 -0.99
CA LEU A 136 3.56 10.47 0.20
C LEU A 136 4.62 11.51 0.62
N LEU A 137 5.91 11.23 0.45
CA LEU A 137 6.97 12.21 0.70
C LEU A 137 6.87 13.42 -0.23
N PHE A 138 6.64 13.20 -1.52
CA PHE A 138 6.43 14.31 -2.47
C PHE A 138 5.20 15.13 -2.12
N SER A 139 4.13 14.53 -1.62
CA SER A 139 2.93 15.26 -1.18
C SER A 139 3.17 16.17 0.02
N GLY A 140 4.27 16.01 0.74
CA GLY A 140 4.70 16.94 1.80
C GLY A 140 4.86 18.40 1.34
N VAL A 141 5.02 18.64 0.03
CA VAL A 141 5.01 19.98 -0.56
C VAL A 141 3.69 20.70 -0.28
N TYR A 142 2.56 20.00 -0.23
CA TYR A 142 1.26 20.61 0.08
C TYR A 142 1.18 21.12 1.52
N ILE A 143 1.83 20.42 2.48
CA ILE A 143 1.95 20.90 3.86
C ILE A 143 2.74 22.22 3.89
N TYR A 144 3.87 22.27 3.18
CA TYR A 144 4.72 23.45 3.12
C TYR A 144 3.98 24.65 2.51
N ILE A 145 3.23 24.45 1.42
CA ILE A 145 2.45 25.50 0.77
C ILE A 145 1.37 26.02 1.74
N LEU A 146 0.63 25.12 2.38
CA LEU A 146 -0.45 25.50 3.29
C LEU A 146 0.10 26.21 4.54
N TRP A 147 1.26 25.79 5.05
CA TRP A 147 1.94 26.44 6.17
C TRP A 147 2.22 27.93 5.91
N ASN A 148 2.63 28.26 4.69
CA ASN A 148 2.95 29.64 4.30
C ASN A 148 1.70 30.46 3.95
N LEU A 149 0.61 29.83 3.46
CA LEU A 149 -0.64 30.50 3.11
C LEU A 149 -1.55 30.77 4.30
N GLY A 150 -1.43 30.00 5.38
CA GLY A 150 -2.23 30.15 6.59
C GLY A 150 -2.05 31.51 7.27
N LYS A 151 -3.14 32.08 7.76
CA LYS A 151 -3.12 33.31 8.57
C LYS A 151 -3.70 33.02 9.94
N PRO A 152 -2.93 33.10 11.04
CA PRO A 152 -1.46 33.36 11.09
C PRO A 152 -0.65 32.23 10.44
N ILE A 153 0.59 32.54 10.04
CA ILE A 153 1.52 31.55 9.44
C ILE A 153 1.69 30.39 10.42
N GLY A 154 1.58 29.15 9.91
CA GLY A 154 1.71 27.95 10.74
C GLY A 154 0.41 27.48 11.40
N ASN A 155 -0.74 28.06 11.08
CA ASN A 155 -2.04 27.62 11.60
C ASN A 155 -2.54 26.35 10.94
N ILE A 156 -1.80 25.24 11.14
CA ILE A 156 -2.15 23.90 10.68
C ILE A 156 -2.22 22.99 11.91
N ASP A 157 -3.25 22.17 11.98
CA ASP A 157 -3.30 21.09 12.97
C ASP A 157 -2.35 19.96 12.59
N ILE A 158 -1.18 19.95 13.25
CA ILE A 158 -0.12 18.97 12.99
C ILE A 158 -0.56 17.55 13.38
N ALA A 159 -1.32 17.40 14.47
CA ALA A 159 -1.76 16.09 14.94
C ALA A 159 -2.70 15.42 13.95
N THR A 160 -3.72 16.16 13.49
CA THR A 160 -4.68 15.70 12.47
C THR A 160 -3.97 15.40 11.15
N THR A 161 -3.03 16.26 10.73
CA THR A 161 -2.26 16.06 9.49
C THR A 161 -1.40 14.80 9.57
N ALA A 162 -0.64 14.61 10.65
CA ALA A 162 0.20 13.43 10.83
C ALA A 162 -0.64 12.14 10.91
N GLY A 163 -1.75 12.16 11.66
CA GLY A 163 -2.71 11.05 11.73
C GLY A 163 -3.26 10.68 10.35
N SER A 164 -3.64 11.68 9.56
CA SER A 164 -4.14 11.46 8.20
C SER A 164 -3.10 10.88 7.25
N TYR A 165 -1.81 11.25 7.35
CA TYR A 165 -0.74 10.61 6.59
C TYR A 165 -0.54 9.14 6.97
N VAL A 166 -0.61 8.82 8.26
CA VAL A 166 -0.54 7.43 8.75
C VAL A 166 -1.75 6.64 8.23
N ALA A 167 -2.94 7.21 8.30
CA ALA A 167 -4.17 6.60 7.79
C ALA A 167 -4.07 6.31 6.28
N LEU A 168 -3.59 7.29 5.50
CA LEU A 168 -3.42 7.16 4.06
C LEU A 168 -2.35 6.12 3.69
N PHE A 169 -1.27 6.03 4.47
CA PHE A 169 -0.24 5.00 4.30
C PHE A 169 -0.80 3.59 4.59
N LEU A 170 -1.55 3.41 5.67
CA LEU A 170 -2.17 2.12 6.03
C LEU A 170 -3.20 1.70 4.98
N LEU A 171 -4.06 2.63 4.56
CA LEU A 171 -5.04 2.39 3.51
C LEU A 171 -4.38 1.99 2.20
N GLY A 172 -3.37 2.74 1.76
CA GLY A 172 -2.61 2.44 0.55
C GLY A 172 -1.89 1.09 0.61
N SER A 173 -1.34 0.74 1.78
CA SER A 173 -0.72 -0.56 2.03
C SER A 173 -1.72 -1.70 1.93
N THR A 174 -2.95 -1.49 2.41
CA THR A 174 -4.03 -2.48 2.29
C THR A 174 -4.48 -2.63 0.84
N PHE A 175 -4.66 -1.54 0.10
CA PHE A 175 -4.97 -1.60 -1.33
C PHE A 175 -3.88 -2.30 -2.14
N ALA A 176 -2.61 -2.11 -1.77
CA ALA A 176 -1.51 -2.84 -2.37
C ALA A 176 -1.61 -4.35 -2.13
N SER A 177 -1.99 -4.80 -0.93
CA SER A 177 -2.18 -6.22 -0.64
C SER A 177 -3.36 -6.83 -1.39
N VAL A 178 -4.47 -6.09 -1.56
CA VAL A 178 -5.60 -6.48 -2.43
C VAL A 178 -5.14 -6.59 -3.89
N GLY A 179 -4.34 -5.64 -4.37
CA GLY A 179 -3.80 -5.68 -5.72
C GLY A 179 -2.85 -6.85 -5.96
N MET A 180 -2.07 -7.24 -4.94
CA MET A 180 -1.18 -8.42 -5.02
C MET A 180 -1.97 -9.71 -5.19
N ILE A 181 -3.04 -9.95 -4.43
CA ILE A 181 -3.87 -11.15 -4.59
C ILE A 181 -4.61 -11.14 -5.93
N ALA A 182 -5.13 -10.00 -6.38
CA ALA A 182 -5.78 -9.87 -7.68
C ALA A 182 -4.81 -10.19 -8.83
N SER A 183 -3.55 -9.73 -8.72
CA SER A 183 -2.49 -10.04 -9.67
C SER A 183 -2.09 -11.53 -9.63
N ALA A 184 -2.13 -12.18 -8.46
CA ALA A 184 -1.80 -13.59 -8.31
C ALA A 184 -2.89 -14.52 -8.87
N VAL A 185 -4.15 -14.14 -8.81
CA VAL A 185 -5.26 -14.95 -9.34
C VAL A 185 -5.42 -14.76 -10.85
N SER A 186 -5.08 -13.59 -11.37
CA SER A 186 -5.34 -13.23 -12.78
C SER A 186 -4.18 -13.62 -13.69
N LYS A 187 -4.51 -14.10 -14.90
CA LYS A 187 -3.54 -14.38 -15.97
C LYS A 187 -3.24 -13.17 -16.86
N ASN A 188 -4.07 -12.12 -16.78
CA ASN A 188 -3.97 -10.91 -17.59
C ASN A 188 -3.89 -9.67 -16.68
N GLN A 189 -3.00 -8.73 -17.01
CA GLN A 189 -2.81 -7.49 -16.28
C GLN A 189 -4.08 -6.65 -16.20
N ILE A 190 -4.86 -6.57 -17.31
CA ILE A 190 -6.10 -5.80 -17.37
C ILE A 190 -7.15 -6.39 -16.42
N ILE A 191 -7.28 -7.72 -16.41
CA ILE A 191 -8.19 -8.42 -15.48
C ILE A 191 -7.74 -8.20 -14.04
N ALA A 192 -6.43 -8.28 -13.76
CA ALA A 192 -5.87 -8.00 -12.44
C ALA A 192 -6.19 -6.57 -11.97
N PHE A 193 -6.04 -5.58 -12.87
CA PHE A 193 -6.36 -4.19 -12.59
C PHE A 193 -7.85 -4.00 -12.26
N ILE A 194 -8.74 -4.50 -13.11
CA ILE A 194 -10.20 -4.37 -12.91
C ILE A 194 -10.63 -5.05 -11.61
N LEU A 195 -10.13 -6.26 -11.36
CA LEU A 195 -10.45 -7.02 -10.14
C LEU A 195 -9.96 -6.28 -8.88
N ALA A 196 -8.70 -5.79 -8.88
CA ALA A 196 -8.14 -5.05 -7.76
C ALA A 196 -8.89 -3.74 -7.50
N THR A 197 -9.18 -2.98 -8.55
CA THR A 197 -9.93 -1.72 -8.45
C THR A 197 -11.34 -1.96 -7.93
N PHE A 198 -12.03 -2.98 -8.45
CA PHE A 198 -13.36 -3.35 -7.98
C PHE A 198 -13.37 -3.76 -6.51
N LEU A 199 -12.43 -4.59 -6.08
CA LEU A 199 -12.30 -5.00 -4.68
C LEU A 199 -11.97 -3.82 -3.77
N ASN A 200 -11.03 -2.95 -4.16
CA ASN A 200 -10.69 -1.75 -3.39
C ASN A 200 -11.90 -0.82 -3.26
N PHE A 201 -12.64 -0.60 -4.34
CA PHE A 201 -13.86 0.21 -4.34
C PHE A 201 -14.93 -0.40 -3.43
N LEU A 202 -15.14 -1.72 -3.52
CA LEU A 202 -16.10 -2.44 -2.70
C LEU A 202 -15.75 -2.36 -1.21
N PHE A 203 -14.49 -2.56 -0.83
CA PHE A 203 -14.05 -2.50 0.57
C PHE A 203 -14.02 -1.08 1.13
N PHE A 204 -13.78 -0.07 0.29
CA PHE A 204 -13.68 1.32 0.76
C PHE A 204 -15.04 2.03 0.80
N PHE A 205 -15.91 1.80 -0.19
CA PHE A 205 -17.21 2.45 -0.28
C PHE A 205 -18.38 1.49 -0.16
N GLY A 206 -18.27 0.33 -0.83
CA GLY A 206 -19.41 -0.57 -1.01
C GLY A 206 -19.87 -1.20 0.29
N ILE A 207 -18.97 -1.53 1.19
CA ILE A 207 -19.33 -2.17 2.45
C ILE A 207 -20.06 -1.19 3.36
N ASP A 208 -19.55 0.03 3.52
CA ASP A 208 -20.18 1.02 4.41
C ASP A 208 -21.62 1.39 3.94
N GLU A 209 -21.79 1.57 2.62
CA GLU A 209 -23.08 1.93 2.04
C GLU A 209 -24.08 0.78 2.04
N LEU A 210 -23.64 -0.44 1.69
CA LEU A 210 -24.50 -1.63 1.70
C LEU A 210 -24.97 -2.00 3.11
N ILE A 211 -24.13 -1.79 4.09
CA ILE A 211 -24.41 -2.15 5.49
C ILE A 211 -25.38 -1.16 6.12
N SER A 212 -25.24 0.13 5.82
CA SER A 212 -26.19 1.15 6.29
C SER A 212 -27.62 0.85 5.85
N ILE A 213 -27.77 0.17 4.69
CA ILE A 213 -29.10 -0.15 4.10
C ILE A 213 -29.67 -1.47 4.65
N ILE A 214 -28.85 -2.48 4.95
CA ILE A 214 -29.35 -3.86 5.13
C ILE A 214 -29.35 -4.35 6.59
N VAL A 215 -28.36 -4.01 7.41
CA VAL A 215 -28.11 -4.78 8.66
C VAL A 215 -27.85 -3.94 9.92
N GLY A 216 -27.79 -2.61 9.81
CA GLY A 216 -27.44 -1.73 10.95
C GLY A 216 -25.96 -1.85 11.38
N ASP A 217 -25.62 -1.21 12.50
CA ASP A 217 -24.25 -0.86 12.91
C ASP A 217 -23.23 -2.00 13.13
N ILE A 218 -23.65 -3.26 13.13
CA ILE A 218 -22.77 -4.40 13.51
C ILE A 218 -21.71 -4.73 12.45
N PHE A 219 -21.96 -4.42 11.18
CA PHE A 219 -21.06 -4.74 10.07
C PHE A 219 -20.15 -3.57 9.63
N LEU A 220 -20.27 -2.40 10.22
CA LEU A 220 -19.33 -1.27 10.06
C LEU A 220 -17.87 -1.64 10.38
N LEU A 221 -17.67 -2.79 11.04
CA LEU A 221 -16.36 -3.37 11.36
C LEU A 221 -15.54 -3.84 10.15
N PHE A 222 -16.10 -3.90 8.94
CA PHE A 222 -15.40 -4.41 7.74
C PHE A 222 -15.04 -3.32 6.72
N GLY A 223 -15.60 -2.11 6.82
CA GLY A 223 -15.32 -1.01 5.90
C GLY A 223 -13.99 -0.31 6.20
N PHE A 224 -13.18 -0.07 5.19
CA PHE A 224 -11.90 0.64 5.36
C PHE A 224 -12.09 2.13 5.61
N LYS A 225 -13.19 2.72 5.14
CA LYS A 225 -13.47 4.15 5.23
C LYS A 225 -13.64 4.61 6.66
N ALA A 226 -14.44 3.88 7.47
CA ALA A 226 -14.67 4.23 8.87
C ALA A 226 -13.35 4.29 9.67
N TYR A 227 -12.49 3.26 9.54
CA TYR A 227 -11.19 3.23 10.19
C TYR A 227 -10.23 4.29 9.67
N PHE A 228 -10.28 4.61 8.38
CA PHE A 228 -9.50 5.68 7.79
C PHE A 228 -9.92 7.06 8.36
N GLU A 229 -11.21 7.34 8.44
CA GLU A 229 -11.74 8.59 9.00
C GLU A 229 -11.40 8.74 10.48
N ASP A 230 -11.48 7.68 11.27
CA ASP A 230 -11.13 7.70 12.69
C ASP A 230 -9.67 8.09 12.92
N ILE A 231 -8.73 7.47 12.19
CA ILE A 231 -7.30 7.81 12.29
C ILE A 231 -7.05 9.22 11.76
N SER A 232 -7.76 9.66 10.73
CA SER A 232 -7.60 10.98 10.11
C SER A 232 -8.02 12.14 11.03
N ARG A 233 -8.82 11.88 12.07
CA ARG A 233 -9.16 12.86 13.11
C ARG A 233 -7.99 13.18 14.06
N GLY A 234 -6.84 12.56 13.88
CA GLY A 234 -5.63 12.80 14.68
C GLY A 234 -5.49 11.91 15.91
N VAL A 235 -6.45 11.02 16.17
CA VAL A 235 -6.37 10.04 17.27
C VAL A 235 -6.00 8.67 16.70
N ILE A 236 -4.74 8.29 16.85
CA ILE A 236 -4.27 6.98 16.39
C ILE A 236 -4.66 5.92 17.42
N ASP A 237 -5.81 5.26 17.22
CA ASP A 237 -6.17 4.10 18.01
C ASP A 237 -5.38 2.87 17.52
N THR A 238 -4.76 2.15 18.45
CA THR A 238 -4.06 0.90 18.17
C THR A 238 -4.96 -0.16 17.53
N ARG A 239 -6.25 -0.15 17.82
CA ARG A 239 -7.25 -1.06 17.23
C ARG A 239 -7.31 -0.89 15.72
N ASN A 240 -7.35 0.35 15.24
CA ASN A 240 -7.45 0.67 13.81
C ASN A 240 -6.17 0.25 13.07
N VAL A 241 -5.01 0.47 13.68
CA VAL A 241 -3.72 0.03 13.11
C VAL A 241 -3.63 -1.49 13.03
N VAL A 242 -4.00 -2.19 14.10
CA VAL A 242 -4.01 -3.67 14.15
C VAL A 242 -4.96 -4.24 13.10
N TYR A 243 -6.12 -3.65 12.91
CA TYR A 243 -7.09 -4.05 11.89
C TYR A 243 -6.45 -4.04 10.47
N PHE A 244 -5.84 -2.92 10.06
CA PHE A 244 -5.17 -2.83 8.77
C PHE A 244 -4.02 -3.84 8.62
N LEU A 245 -3.19 -3.99 9.66
CA LEU A 245 -2.08 -4.95 9.63
C LEU A 245 -2.56 -6.41 9.52
N CYS A 246 -3.64 -6.77 10.22
CA CYS A 246 -4.23 -8.11 10.12
C CYS A 246 -4.74 -8.40 8.70
N ILE A 247 -5.41 -7.44 8.07
CA ILE A 247 -5.92 -7.59 6.69
C ILE A 247 -4.75 -7.71 5.71
N ILE A 248 -3.73 -6.86 5.82
CA ILE A 248 -2.53 -6.93 4.98
C ILE A 248 -1.89 -8.31 5.08
N PHE A 249 -1.65 -8.79 6.30
CA PHE A 249 -1.05 -10.10 6.51
C PHE A 249 -1.90 -11.23 5.92
N PHE A 250 -3.20 -11.19 6.15
CA PHE A 250 -4.14 -12.18 5.64
C PHE A 250 -4.15 -12.23 4.10
N LEU A 251 -4.21 -11.08 3.43
CA LEU A 251 -4.22 -11.00 1.97
C LEU A 251 -2.87 -11.43 1.35
N LEU A 252 -1.75 -11.08 1.98
CA LEU A 252 -0.44 -11.56 1.54
C LEU A 252 -0.30 -13.08 1.73
N TYR A 253 -0.86 -13.63 2.79
CA TYR A 253 -0.92 -15.09 2.99
C TYR A 253 -1.74 -15.78 1.91
N LEU A 254 -2.91 -15.24 1.55
CA LEU A 254 -3.71 -15.75 0.44
C LEU A 254 -2.98 -15.65 -0.90
N THR A 255 -2.22 -14.58 -1.12
CA THR A 255 -1.37 -14.40 -2.31
C THR A 255 -0.33 -15.53 -2.39
N GLN A 256 0.33 -15.84 -1.27
CA GLN A 256 1.30 -16.94 -1.23
C GLN A 256 0.64 -18.30 -1.48
N LEU A 257 -0.54 -18.56 -0.91
CA LEU A 257 -1.28 -19.80 -1.14
C LEU A 257 -1.65 -19.96 -2.63
N SER A 258 -2.09 -18.89 -3.29
CA SER A 258 -2.39 -18.93 -4.73
C SER A 258 -1.16 -19.34 -5.54
N LEU A 259 0.02 -18.80 -5.24
CA LEU A 259 1.27 -19.19 -5.90
C LEU A 259 1.71 -20.63 -5.55
N GLN A 260 1.39 -21.10 -4.34
CA GLN A 260 1.71 -22.48 -3.93
C GLN A 260 0.88 -23.52 -4.68
N ILE A 261 -0.37 -23.21 -4.97
CA ILE A 261 -1.26 -24.07 -5.78
C ILE A 261 -0.73 -24.16 -7.21
N GLU A 262 -0.24 -23.08 -7.76
CA GLU A 262 0.30 -23.04 -9.13
C GLU A 262 1.65 -23.75 -9.26
N LYS A 263 2.42 -23.85 -8.18
CA LYS A 263 3.69 -24.57 -8.14
C LYS A 263 3.53 -26.10 -8.16
N LYS A 264 2.37 -26.63 -7.76
CA LYS A 264 2.07 -28.07 -7.78
C LYS A 264 1.68 -28.52 -9.17
#